data_8557e23ff4e9eda65ab2dc7acf62b1b4
#
_entry.id   8557e23ff4e9eda65ab2dc7acf62b1b4
#
_cell.length_a   1.000
_cell.length_b   1.000
_cell.length_c   1.000
_cell.angle_alpha   90.00
_cell.angle_beta   90.00
_cell.angle_gamma   90.00
#
_symmetry.space_group_name_H-M   'P 1'
#
loop_
_entity.id
_entity.type
_entity.pdbx_description
1 polymer ?
#
loop_
_entity_poly.entity_id
_entity_poly.type
_entity_poly.pdbx_seq_one_letter_code
_entity_poly.pdbx_strand_id
1 'polypeptide(L)'
;MEELTAKEENQQVLKVLEALKQASHELQSNPRPNSAIKALLELETESESILSTDPSLSALSHHLSSLKTIVDSLENSRARHGLRSFVTRRVTTHEISRVAGSIESEIQAWIDRESIENLASALAHAPPLSDDDEKALIRILAHFQNRLSQGFNRELQDLILKSKVFSELESVLINSNYPRIVREQVAFAIDELIRFNKDVFVGQILMGQAIRALISLSSSSSLKVLCSLIKSTKSPLVDEIESNGDLSKIINLLKSEDPSIQVMAMNCVLEIGYFGRKEAIDAMIKADLIRILVDLQRSELGGDLIEMGRWEEEERARGRRERRESRERRFLESHPFASCVARFAVQLEVGEGLRQREKRAVKLEILERVREACVSDAEAATIVAEVLWGSSP
;
A
#
# COMPACT_ATOMS: atom_id res chain seq x y z
N MET A 1 10.97 20.80 29.92
CA MET A 1 9.67 20.91 30.63
C MET A 1 8.59 21.48 29.71
N GLU A 2 8.85 22.54 28.93
CA GLU A 2 7.86 23.11 27.99
C GLU A 2 7.43 22.15 26.87
N GLU A 3 8.33 21.30 26.38
CA GLU A 3 8.02 20.34 25.32
C GLU A 3 7.17 19.13 25.78
N LEU A 4 7.25 18.78 27.08
CA LEU A 4 6.41 17.73 27.69
C LEU A 4 4.99 18.23 27.96
N THR A 5 4.85 19.49 28.36
CA THR A 5 3.54 20.13 28.59
C THR A 5 2.79 20.34 27.27
N ALA A 6 3.48 20.76 26.19
CA ALA A 6 2.88 20.90 24.87
C ALA A 6 2.40 19.56 24.28
N LYS A 7 3.14 18.46 24.49
CA LYS A 7 2.71 17.11 24.08
C LYS A 7 1.48 16.61 24.85
N GLU A 8 1.40 16.91 26.15
CA GLU A 8 0.24 16.54 26.96
C GLU A 8 -1.00 17.37 26.59
N GLU A 9 -0.84 18.66 26.32
CA GLU A 9 -1.90 19.54 25.84
C GLU A 9 -2.42 19.09 24.47
N ASN A 10 -1.56 18.82 23.49
CA ASN A 10 -1.96 18.31 22.18
C ASN A 10 -2.68 16.94 22.26
N GLN A 11 -2.29 16.09 23.22
CA GLN A 11 -2.94 14.80 23.42
C GLN A 11 -4.35 14.93 24.03
N GLN A 12 -4.59 15.95 24.86
CA GLN A 12 -5.92 16.28 25.36
C GLN A 12 -6.80 16.87 24.25
N VAL A 13 -6.25 17.80 23.46
CA VAL A 13 -6.94 18.37 22.29
C VAL A 13 -7.37 17.26 21.32
N LEU A 14 -6.47 16.33 21.01
CA LEU A 14 -6.75 15.21 20.11
C LEU A 14 -7.93 14.35 20.61
N LYS A 15 -7.95 14.00 21.89
CA LYS A 15 -9.04 13.21 22.49
C LYS A 15 -10.40 13.92 22.41
N VAL A 16 -10.42 15.22 22.65
CA VAL A 16 -11.64 16.03 22.55
C VAL A 16 -12.11 16.09 21.10
N LEU A 17 -11.19 16.31 20.15
CA LEU A 17 -11.52 16.37 18.73
C LEU A 17 -12.00 15.01 18.17
N GLU A 18 -11.42 13.91 18.62
CA GLU A 18 -11.90 12.56 18.27
C GLU A 18 -13.32 12.30 18.79
N ALA A 19 -13.62 12.71 20.02
CA ALA A 19 -14.96 12.61 20.60
C ALA A 19 -15.97 13.46 19.83
N LEU A 20 -15.61 14.71 19.48
CA LEU A 20 -16.42 15.61 18.65
C LEU A 20 -16.64 15.02 17.24
N LYS A 21 -15.62 14.43 16.65
CA LYS A 21 -15.70 13.75 15.33
C LYS A 21 -16.69 12.60 15.37
N GLN A 22 -16.59 11.73 16.38
CA GLN A 22 -17.48 10.60 16.53
C GLN A 22 -18.94 11.03 16.73
N ALA A 23 -19.18 12.04 17.58
CA ALA A 23 -20.51 12.59 17.78
C ALA A 23 -21.09 13.25 16.51
N SER A 24 -20.24 13.92 15.71
CA SER A 24 -20.62 14.50 14.42
C SER A 24 -20.97 13.42 13.38
N HIS A 25 -20.22 12.32 13.33
CA HIS A 25 -20.49 11.19 12.47
C HIS A 25 -21.82 10.48 12.80
N GLU A 26 -22.10 10.31 14.09
CA GLU A 26 -23.39 9.78 14.55
C GLU A 26 -24.56 10.69 14.14
N LEU A 27 -24.38 12.00 14.24
CA LEU A 27 -25.36 12.99 13.81
C LEU A 27 -25.60 12.99 12.30
N GLN A 28 -24.55 12.81 11.52
CA GLN A 28 -24.64 12.71 10.06
C GLN A 28 -25.41 11.47 9.65
N SER A 29 -25.14 10.35 10.32
CA SER A 29 -25.77 9.04 10.04
C SER A 29 -27.21 8.97 10.52
N ASN A 30 -27.54 9.61 11.64
CA ASN A 30 -28.88 9.61 12.25
C ASN A 30 -29.25 11.01 12.82
N PRO A 31 -29.78 11.89 11.97
CA PRO A 31 -30.11 13.26 12.35
C PRO A 31 -31.33 13.40 13.30
N ARG A 32 -31.74 12.33 13.99
CA ARG A 32 -32.81 12.37 15.02
C ARG A 32 -32.22 12.26 16.44
N PRO A 33 -31.95 13.33 17.12
CA PRO A 33 -30.80 13.24 17.98
C PRO A 33 -30.92 14.00 19.28
N ASN A 34 -31.49 13.53 20.29
CA ASN A 34 -31.37 14.25 21.58
C ASN A 34 -30.06 13.93 22.32
N SER A 35 -29.42 12.79 22.10
CA SER A 35 -28.19 12.40 22.81
C SER A 35 -26.91 12.90 22.12
N ALA A 36 -26.77 12.71 20.82
CA ALA A 36 -25.57 13.09 20.08
C ALA A 36 -25.40 14.62 19.97
N ILE A 37 -26.52 15.36 19.78
CA ILE A 37 -26.47 16.83 19.81
C ILE A 37 -26.10 17.34 21.20
N LYS A 38 -26.68 16.79 22.27
CA LYS A 38 -26.34 17.18 23.62
C LYS A 38 -24.88 16.89 23.94
N ALA A 39 -24.39 15.70 23.58
CA ALA A 39 -22.99 15.36 23.76
C ALA A 39 -22.06 16.33 23.01
N LEU A 40 -22.43 16.72 21.77
CA LEU A 40 -21.65 17.66 20.97
C LEU A 40 -21.63 19.08 21.61
N LEU A 41 -22.75 19.55 22.15
CA LEU A 41 -22.85 20.84 22.79
C LEU A 41 -22.22 20.84 24.19
N GLU A 42 -22.27 19.73 24.94
CA GLU A 42 -21.54 19.55 26.19
C GLU A 42 -20.03 19.57 25.97
N LEU A 43 -19.54 18.85 24.92
CA LEU A 43 -18.14 18.88 24.53
C LEU A 43 -17.69 20.26 24.01
N GLU A 44 -18.58 21.04 23.34
CA GLU A 44 -18.29 22.43 22.96
C GLU A 44 -17.96 23.27 24.18
N THR A 45 -18.80 23.20 25.20
CA THR A 45 -18.61 24.00 26.44
C THR A 45 -17.35 23.60 27.21
N GLU A 46 -17.02 22.32 27.26
CA GLU A 46 -15.80 21.83 27.89
C GLU A 46 -14.54 22.16 27.08
N SER A 47 -14.65 22.25 25.76
CA SER A 47 -13.52 22.51 24.84
C SER A 47 -13.35 23.99 24.47
N GLU A 48 -14.23 24.91 24.94
CA GLU A 48 -14.20 26.31 24.54
C GLU A 48 -12.84 26.99 24.85
N SER A 49 -12.19 26.62 25.95
CA SER A 49 -10.84 27.07 26.28
C SER A 49 -9.77 26.57 25.27
N ILE A 50 -9.91 25.35 24.82
CA ILE A 50 -9.01 24.71 23.86
C ILE A 50 -9.23 25.27 22.46
N LEU A 51 -10.49 25.41 22.03
CA LEU A 51 -10.88 25.92 20.71
C LEU A 51 -10.52 27.41 20.53
N SER A 52 -10.44 28.17 21.63
CA SER A 52 -10.06 29.60 21.60
C SER A 52 -8.55 29.81 21.57
N THR A 53 -7.76 28.81 21.97
CA THR A 53 -6.29 28.93 22.07
C THR A 53 -5.61 28.72 20.71
N ASP A 54 -6.18 27.88 19.85
CA ASP A 54 -5.63 27.58 18.52
C ASP A 54 -6.41 28.33 17.42
N PRO A 55 -5.78 29.30 16.73
CA PRO A 55 -6.41 30.03 15.62
C PRO A 55 -6.88 29.12 14.48
N SER A 56 -6.27 27.93 14.30
CA SER A 56 -6.65 26.96 13.28
C SER A 56 -7.98 26.28 13.56
N LEU A 57 -8.47 26.33 14.81
CA LEU A 57 -9.76 25.78 15.23
C LEU A 57 -10.90 26.81 15.20
N SER A 58 -10.64 28.02 14.74
CA SER A 58 -11.65 29.10 14.67
C SER A 58 -12.84 28.76 13.76
N ALA A 59 -12.59 28.06 12.65
CA ALA A 59 -13.64 27.59 11.75
C ALA A 59 -14.52 26.52 12.42
N LEU A 60 -13.91 25.62 13.20
CA LEU A 60 -14.60 24.60 13.98
C LEU A 60 -15.53 25.24 15.03
N SER A 61 -15.03 26.24 15.76
CA SER A 61 -15.84 27.00 16.72
C SER A 61 -17.05 27.66 16.06
N HIS A 62 -16.87 28.25 14.88
CA HIS A 62 -17.97 28.82 14.09
C HIS A 62 -19.01 27.78 13.68
N HIS A 63 -18.58 26.59 13.23
CA HIS A 63 -19.49 25.52 12.86
C HIS A 63 -20.26 24.98 14.06
N LEU A 64 -19.62 24.83 15.22
CA LEU A 64 -20.29 24.44 16.48
C LEU A 64 -21.33 25.47 16.92
N SER A 65 -21.02 26.74 16.86
CA SER A 65 -21.96 27.83 17.15
C SER A 65 -23.15 27.86 16.17
N SER A 66 -22.87 27.58 14.88
CA SER A 66 -23.93 27.43 13.87
C SER A 66 -24.84 26.24 14.17
N LEU A 67 -24.27 25.09 14.56
CA LEU A 67 -25.05 23.93 14.98
C LEU A 67 -25.98 24.26 16.16
N LYS A 68 -25.49 24.95 17.17
CA LYS A 68 -26.26 25.38 18.34
C LYS A 68 -27.47 26.21 17.94
N THR A 69 -27.27 27.22 17.09
CA THR A 69 -28.38 28.06 16.58
C THR A 69 -29.42 27.30 15.81
N ILE A 70 -29.00 26.29 15.00
CA ILE A 70 -29.94 25.44 14.27
C ILE A 70 -30.75 24.54 15.22
N VAL A 71 -30.10 23.99 16.25
CA VAL A 71 -30.73 23.14 17.26
C VAL A 71 -31.74 23.94 18.08
N ASP A 72 -31.40 25.14 18.55
CA ASP A 72 -32.31 26.04 19.27
C ASP A 72 -33.52 26.39 18.41
N SER A 73 -33.33 26.63 17.11
CA SER A 73 -34.43 26.88 16.17
C SER A 73 -35.35 25.67 16.02
N LEU A 74 -34.79 24.47 16.03
CA LEU A 74 -35.54 23.21 15.94
C LEU A 74 -36.36 22.94 17.20
N GLU A 75 -35.81 23.19 18.39
CA GLU A 75 -36.53 23.06 19.65
C GLU A 75 -37.67 24.06 19.77
N ASN A 76 -37.45 25.31 19.37
CA ASN A 76 -38.48 26.32 19.30
C ASN A 76 -39.58 26.01 18.29
N SER A 77 -39.27 25.32 17.20
CA SER A 77 -40.24 24.90 16.16
C SER A 77 -41.09 23.70 16.58
N ARG A 78 -40.61 22.87 17.53
CA ARG A 78 -41.36 21.74 18.11
C ARG A 78 -42.60 22.17 18.90
N ALA A 79 -42.59 23.37 19.40
CA ALA A 79 -43.73 23.97 20.13
C ALA A 79 -44.90 24.42 19.21
N ARG A 80 -44.69 24.45 17.88
CA ARG A 80 -45.71 24.92 16.91
C ARG A 80 -46.21 23.79 16.06
N HIS A 81 -47.53 23.47 16.13
CA HIS A 81 -48.22 22.42 15.37
C HIS A 81 -48.71 22.96 14.02
N GLY A 82 -48.30 22.37 12.89
CA GLY A 82 -48.81 22.73 11.56
C GLY A 82 -47.98 22.14 10.41
N LEU A 83 -48.50 22.15 9.17
CA LEU A 83 -47.81 21.66 7.94
C LEU A 83 -46.49 22.39 7.69
N ARG A 84 -46.40 23.69 8.05
CA ARG A 84 -45.15 24.47 7.99
C ARG A 84 -44.05 23.86 8.89
N SER A 85 -44.44 23.37 10.07
CA SER A 85 -43.53 22.73 11.02
C SER A 85 -42.88 21.46 10.44
N PHE A 86 -43.61 20.69 9.61
CA PHE A 86 -43.06 19.49 8.98
C PHE A 86 -41.98 19.80 7.91
N VAL A 87 -42.22 20.81 7.08
CA VAL A 87 -41.26 21.24 6.07
C VAL A 87 -40.02 21.86 6.73
N THR A 88 -40.21 22.73 7.71
CA THR A 88 -39.12 23.34 8.48
C THR A 88 -38.25 22.25 9.15
N ARG A 89 -38.91 21.23 9.74
CA ARG A 89 -38.19 20.12 10.39
C ARG A 89 -37.33 19.29 9.43
N ARG A 90 -37.78 19.12 8.18
CA ARG A 90 -37.02 18.38 7.17
C ARG A 90 -35.83 19.20 6.66
N VAL A 91 -35.99 20.50 6.51
CA VAL A 91 -34.90 21.42 6.11
C VAL A 91 -33.85 21.52 7.23
N THR A 92 -34.25 21.73 8.48
CA THR A 92 -33.33 21.82 9.62
C THR A 92 -32.58 20.51 9.86
N THR A 93 -33.21 19.34 9.62
CA THR A 93 -32.52 18.04 9.72
C THR A 93 -31.40 17.92 8.67
N HIS A 94 -31.63 18.38 7.45
CA HIS A 94 -30.63 18.41 6.39
C HIS A 94 -29.50 19.39 6.69
N GLU A 95 -29.82 20.56 7.26
CA GLU A 95 -28.85 21.58 7.70
C GLU A 95 -27.97 21.04 8.82
N ILE A 96 -28.53 20.35 9.82
CA ILE A 96 -27.78 19.69 10.89
C ILE A 96 -26.79 18.68 10.32
N SER A 97 -27.24 17.81 9.42
CA SER A 97 -26.35 16.82 8.78
C SER A 97 -25.22 17.48 7.99
N ARG A 98 -25.50 18.58 7.30
CA ARG A 98 -24.51 19.34 6.55
C ARG A 98 -23.47 20.00 7.46
N VAL A 99 -23.90 20.63 8.55
CA VAL A 99 -23.00 21.27 9.52
C VAL A 99 -22.18 20.23 10.27
N ALA A 100 -22.77 19.09 10.65
CA ALA A 100 -22.05 17.97 11.23
C ALA A 100 -20.95 17.45 10.29
N GLY A 101 -21.23 17.32 8.99
CA GLY A 101 -20.21 16.97 7.99
C GLY A 101 -19.09 18.00 7.86
N SER A 102 -19.41 19.31 7.99
CA SER A 102 -18.39 20.35 8.00
C SER A 102 -17.51 20.28 9.26
N ILE A 103 -18.11 20.02 10.43
CA ILE A 103 -17.38 19.81 11.68
C ILE A 103 -16.43 18.61 11.57
N GLU A 104 -16.91 17.47 11.05
CA GLU A 104 -16.08 16.29 10.85
C GLU A 104 -14.90 16.57 9.91
N SER A 105 -15.14 17.32 8.82
CA SER A 105 -14.10 17.68 7.83
C SER A 105 -13.05 18.60 8.46
N GLU A 106 -13.43 19.61 9.24
CA GLU A 106 -12.49 20.52 9.90
C GLU A 106 -11.64 19.81 10.96
N ILE A 107 -12.27 18.92 11.74
CA ILE A 107 -11.54 18.11 12.72
C ILE A 107 -10.54 17.20 12.02
N GLN A 108 -10.95 16.54 10.91
CA GLN A 108 -10.06 15.70 10.16
C GLN A 108 -8.88 16.48 9.56
N ALA A 109 -9.14 17.67 9.03
CA ALA A 109 -8.10 18.53 8.48
C ALA A 109 -7.07 18.95 9.55
N TRP A 110 -7.52 19.21 10.76
CA TRP A 110 -6.64 19.53 11.89
C TRP A 110 -5.81 18.29 12.30
N ILE A 111 -6.44 17.13 12.46
CA ILE A 111 -5.77 15.86 12.78
C ILE A 111 -4.73 15.52 11.71
N ASP A 112 -5.07 15.69 10.44
CA ASP A 112 -4.17 15.44 9.33
C ASP A 112 -2.94 16.36 9.38
N ARG A 113 -3.12 17.65 9.69
CA ARG A 113 -2.03 18.62 9.85
C ARG A 113 -1.08 18.22 10.97
N GLU A 114 -1.62 17.99 12.15
CA GLU A 114 -0.84 17.58 13.32
C GLU A 114 -0.10 16.25 13.08
N SER A 115 -0.76 15.28 12.44
CA SER A 115 -0.16 14.01 12.11
C SER A 115 1.00 14.14 11.12
N ILE A 116 0.89 15.04 10.12
CA ILE A 116 1.95 15.28 9.14
C ILE A 116 3.12 16.03 9.77
N GLU A 117 2.85 17.02 10.64
CA GLU A 117 3.89 17.75 11.37
C GLU A 117 4.66 16.82 12.32
N ASN A 118 3.95 15.96 13.05
CA ASN A 118 4.55 14.95 13.91
C ASN A 118 5.39 13.94 13.11
N LEU A 119 4.90 13.51 11.95
CA LEU A 119 5.66 12.62 11.06
C LEU A 119 6.94 13.30 10.57
N ALA A 120 6.84 14.54 10.07
CA ALA A 120 8.00 15.29 9.59
C ALA A 120 9.04 15.50 10.71
N SER A 121 8.60 15.86 11.91
CA SER A 121 9.48 15.99 13.07
C SER A 121 10.15 14.67 13.43
N ALA A 122 9.41 13.57 13.45
CA ALA A 122 9.95 12.26 13.77
C ALA A 122 10.96 11.76 12.73
N LEU A 123 10.73 12.02 11.44
CA LEU A 123 11.65 11.68 10.35
C LEU A 123 12.94 12.54 10.37
N ALA A 124 12.88 13.77 10.89
CA ALA A 124 14.03 14.66 11.01
C ALA A 124 15.03 14.24 12.11
N HIS A 125 14.66 13.34 13.02
CA HIS A 125 15.55 12.84 14.06
C HIS A 125 16.64 11.97 13.45
N ALA A 126 17.91 12.41 13.62
CA ALA A 126 19.04 11.68 13.10
C ALA A 126 19.34 10.39 13.91
N PRO A 127 19.75 9.29 13.24
CA PRO A 127 20.18 8.09 13.96
C PRO A 127 21.50 8.34 14.74
N PRO A 128 21.77 7.59 15.84
CA PRO A 128 21.03 6.42 16.29
C PRO A 128 19.75 6.77 17.05
N LEU A 129 18.68 6.02 16.80
CA LEU A 129 17.43 6.14 17.53
C LEU A 129 17.49 5.34 18.83
N SER A 130 16.84 5.82 19.89
CA SER A 130 16.58 4.98 21.06
C SER A 130 15.47 3.95 20.74
N ASP A 131 15.38 2.87 21.52
CA ASP A 131 14.32 1.84 21.34
C ASP A 131 12.90 2.42 21.42
N ASP A 132 12.73 3.48 22.22
CA ASP A 132 11.43 4.14 22.38
C ASP A 132 11.12 5.05 21.19
N ASP A 133 12.13 5.77 20.65
CA ASP A 133 11.98 6.59 19.44
C ASP A 133 11.71 5.71 18.20
N GLU A 134 12.37 4.55 18.09
CA GLU A 134 12.11 3.59 17.04
C GLU A 134 10.65 3.12 17.06
N LYS A 135 10.15 2.68 18.22
CA LYS A 135 8.74 2.27 18.39
C LYS A 135 7.77 3.40 18.12
N ALA A 136 8.11 4.63 18.54
CA ALA A 136 7.29 5.81 18.30
C ALA A 136 7.20 6.10 16.79
N LEU A 137 8.33 6.10 16.07
CA LEU A 137 8.37 6.33 14.63
C LEU A 137 7.59 5.26 13.86
N ILE A 138 7.71 3.98 14.24
CA ILE A 138 6.93 2.89 13.62
C ILE A 138 5.43 3.11 13.81
N ARG A 139 4.97 3.56 14.98
CA ARG A 139 3.54 3.85 15.23
C ARG A 139 3.06 5.03 14.39
N ILE A 140 3.86 6.09 14.28
CA ILE A 140 3.54 7.27 13.47
C ILE A 140 3.44 6.87 11.99
N LEU A 141 4.38 6.07 11.47
CA LEU A 141 4.36 5.56 10.11
C LEU A 141 3.13 4.66 9.85
N ALA A 142 2.79 3.79 10.79
CA ALA A 142 1.60 2.94 10.68
C ALA A 142 0.30 3.75 10.67
N HIS A 143 0.21 4.80 11.51
CA HIS A 143 -0.92 5.72 11.50
C HIS A 143 -1.04 6.47 10.16
N PHE A 144 0.07 6.95 9.63
CA PHE A 144 0.13 7.62 8.33
C PHE A 144 -0.32 6.68 7.19
N GLN A 145 0.19 5.45 7.14
CA GLN A 145 -0.25 4.43 6.17
C GLN A 145 -1.75 4.17 6.26
N ASN A 146 -2.27 4.00 7.48
CA ASN A 146 -3.71 3.79 7.69
C ASN A 146 -4.54 4.99 7.22
N ARG A 147 -4.05 6.22 7.43
CA ARG A 147 -4.74 7.42 6.96
C ARG A 147 -4.78 7.51 5.43
N LEU A 148 -3.69 7.18 4.75
CA LEU A 148 -3.63 7.14 3.29
C LEU A 148 -4.57 6.08 2.70
N SER A 149 -4.67 4.91 3.34
CA SER A 149 -5.51 3.79 2.89
C SER A 149 -7.03 4.08 2.96
N GLN A 150 -7.45 5.12 3.70
CA GLN A 150 -8.85 5.56 3.76
C GLN A 150 -9.35 6.20 2.47
N GLY A 151 -8.46 6.46 1.52
CA GLY A 151 -8.76 6.98 0.19
C GLY A 151 -8.25 8.40 -0.04
N PHE A 152 -8.44 8.85 -1.27
CA PHE A 152 -7.93 10.13 -1.73
C PHE A 152 -8.59 11.31 -1.01
N ASN A 153 -7.76 12.24 -0.53
CA ASN A 153 -8.14 13.53 0.03
C ASN A 153 -7.17 14.62 -0.48
N ARG A 154 -7.71 15.66 -1.11
CA ARG A 154 -6.90 16.71 -1.73
C ARG A 154 -6.14 17.54 -0.71
N GLU A 155 -6.78 17.88 0.41
CA GLU A 155 -6.17 18.72 1.46
C GLU A 155 -4.98 17.99 2.10
N LEU A 156 -5.16 16.69 2.39
CA LEU A 156 -4.07 15.83 2.88
C LEU A 156 -2.92 15.75 1.87
N GLN A 157 -3.22 15.62 0.57
CA GLN A 157 -2.20 15.62 -0.48
C GLN A 157 -1.39 16.92 -0.47
N ASP A 158 -2.07 18.07 -0.41
CA ASP A 158 -1.44 19.38 -0.42
C ASP A 158 -0.55 19.58 0.83
N LEU A 159 -0.98 19.05 1.98
CA LEU A 159 -0.18 19.02 3.22
C LEU A 159 1.09 18.17 3.06
N ILE A 160 0.96 16.95 2.54
CA ILE A 160 2.08 16.03 2.31
C ILE A 160 3.13 16.66 1.37
N LEU A 161 2.67 17.30 0.28
CA LEU A 161 3.55 17.97 -0.67
C LEU A 161 4.26 19.18 -0.05
N LYS A 162 3.52 20.00 0.70
CA LYS A 162 4.06 21.18 1.38
C LYS A 162 5.11 20.80 2.43
N SER A 163 4.88 19.75 3.18
CA SER A 163 5.79 19.27 4.24
C SER A 163 6.93 18.39 3.71
N LYS A 164 7.01 18.15 2.39
CA LYS A 164 8.06 17.35 1.72
C LYS A 164 8.25 15.95 2.33
N VAL A 165 7.19 15.37 2.87
CA VAL A 165 7.23 14.08 3.57
C VAL A 165 7.85 12.96 2.72
N PHE A 166 7.60 12.95 1.39
CA PHE A 166 8.20 11.95 0.52
C PHE A 166 9.74 11.99 0.55
N SER A 167 10.32 13.19 0.46
CA SER A 167 11.78 13.35 0.47
C SER A 167 12.41 12.92 1.80
N GLU A 168 11.72 13.18 2.91
CA GLU A 168 12.17 12.72 4.23
C GLU A 168 12.07 11.20 4.36
N LEU A 169 10.97 10.59 3.90
CA LEU A 169 10.83 9.14 3.85
C LEU A 169 11.93 8.51 2.99
N GLU A 170 12.21 9.07 1.82
CA GLU A 170 13.29 8.58 0.95
C GLU A 170 14.66 8.68 1.63
N SER A 171 14.94 9.78 2.31
CA SER A 171 16.19 9.99 3.07
C SER A 171 16.39 8.91 4.14
N VAL A 172 15.35 8.59 4.91
CA VAL A 172 15.37 7.51 5.91
C VAL A 172 15.55 6.14 5.26
N LEU A 173 14.87 5.88 4.13
CA LEU A 173 14.98 4.60 3.41
C LEU A 173 16.41 4.34 2.92
N ILE A 174 17.10 5.37 2.42
CA ILE A 174 18.47 5.29 1.88
C ILE A 174 19.49 5.11 3.00
N ASN A 175 19.30 5.76 4.13
CA ASN A 175 20.28 5.83 5.20
C ASN A 175 20.37 4.50 5.98
N SER A 176 21.49 3.78 5.80
CA SER A 176 21.75 2.48 6.45
C SER A 176 21.91 2.55 7.97
N ASN A 177 22.07 3.74 8.55
CA ASN A 177 22.18 3.91 10.00
C ASN A 177 20.82 3.76 10.72
N TYR A 178 19.71 3.84 9.99
CA TYR A 178 18.40 3.52 10.58
C TYR A 178 18.20 2.01 10.68
N PRO A 179 17.52 1.53 11.74
CA PRO A 179 17.16 0.14 11.88
C PRO A 179 16.41 -0.39 10.66
N ARG A 180 16.69 -1.65 10.29
CA ARG A 180 16.03 -2.28 9.13
C ARG A 180 14.50 -2.22 9.20
N ILE A 181 13.92 -2.44 10.39
CA ILE A 181 12.48 -2.43 10.61
C ILE A 181 11.90 -1.04 10.28
N VAL A 182 12.54 0.04 10.71
CA VAL A 182 12.12 1.41 10.39
C VAL A 182 12.14 1.64 8.88
N ARG A 183 13.22 1.25 8.20
CA ARG A 183 13.36 1.39 6.75
C ARG A 183 12.30 0.58 5.98
N GLU A 184 11.93 -0.60 6.47
CA GLU A 184 10.83 -1.40 5.91
C GLU A 184 9.47 -0.70 6.09
N GLN A 185 9.20 -0.10 7.25
CA GLN A 185 7.98 0.66 7.49
C GLN A 185 7.90 1.91 6.61
N VAL A 186 9.03 2.59 6.42
CA VAL A 186 9.14 3.71 5.48
C VAL A 186 8.86 3.26 4.04
N ALA A 187 9.37 2.10 3.64
CA ALA A 187 9.08 1.53 2.32
C ALA A 187 7.57 1.30 2.12
N PHE A 188 6.86 0.77 3.11
CA PHE A 188 5.40 0.63 3.05
C PHE A 188 4.68 1.98 3.00
N ALA A 189 5.16 3.00 3.71
CA ALA A 189 4.60 4.34 3.63
C ALA A 189 4.75 4.95 2.22
N ILE A 190 5.86 4.72 1.55
CA ILE A 190 6.08 5.14 0.15
C ILE A 190 5.11 4.39 -0.80
N ASP A 191 4.89 3.08 -0.61
CA ASP A 191 3.93 2.30 -1.41
C ASP A 191 2.51 2.84 -1.25
N GLU A 192 2.09 3.15 -0.01
CA GLU A 192 0.77 3.74 0.25
C GLU A 192 0.63 5.15 -0.35
N LEU A 193 1.69 5.96 -0.40
CA LEU A 193 1.67 7.25 -1.10
C LEU A 193 1.41 7.09 -2.60
N ILE A 194 2.03 6.10 -3.24
CA ILE A 194 1.76 5.80 -4.65
C ILE A 194 0.33 5.32 -4.85
N ARG A 195 -0.20 4.49 -3.96
CA ARG A 195 -1.60 4.05 -4.02
C ARG A 195 -2.58 5.20 -3.79
N PHE A 196 -2.23 6.11 -2.89
CA PHE A 196 -3.04 7.29 -2.57
C PHE A 196 -3.18 8.23 -3.77
N ASN A 197 -2.09 8.60 -4.44
CA ASN A 197 -2.11 9.32 -5.71
C ASN A 197 -0.84 9.09 -6.54
N LYS A 198 -0.91 8.09 -7.41
CA LYS A 198 0.20 7.74 -8.30
C LYS A 198 0.68 8.92 -9.16
N ASP A 199 -0.23 9.67 -9.76
CA ASP A 199 0.11 10.70 -10.75
C ASP A 199 0.95 11.82 -10.15
N VAL A 200 0.81 12.06 -8.85
CA VAL A 200 1.58 13.08 -8.12
C VAL A 200 2.94 12.55 -7.66
N PHE A 201 3.00 11.31 -7.13
CA PHE A 201 4.19 10.81 -6.46
C PHE A 201 5.09 9.94 -7.33
N VAL A 202 4.61 9.44 -8.48
CA VAL A 202 5.40 8.56 -9.36
C VAL A 202 6.69 9.20 -9.85
N GLY A 203 6.68 10.50 -10.14
CA GLY A 203 7.87 11.24 -10.59
C GLY A 203 8.99 11.22 -9.56
N GLN A 204 8.65 11.35 -8.28
CA GLN A 204 9.62 11.32 -7.19
C GLN A 204 10.29 9.96 -7.05
N ILE A 205 9.54 8.86 -7.25
CA ILE A 205 10.11 7.50 -7.25
C ILE A 205 11.05 7.26 -8.43
N LEU A 206 10.66 7.67 -9.64
CA LEU A 206 11.45 7.45 -10.84
C LEU A 206 12.73 8.30 -10.88
N MET A 207 12.68 9.51 -10.34
CA MET A 207 13.82 10.43 -10.31
C MET A 207 14.69 10.29 -9.05
N GLY A 208 14.19 9.57 -8.03
CA GLY A 208 14.84 9.40 -6.74
C GLY A 208 15.70 8.15 -6.64
N GLN A 209 16.12 7.84 -5.42
CA GLN A 209 16.93 6.67 -5.09
C GLN A 209 16.15 5.56 -4.37
N ALA A 210 14.84 5.74 -4.18
CA ALA A 210 14.00 4.80 -3.43
C ALA A 210 14.06 3.38 -4.01
N ILE A 211 14.06 3.23 -5.35
CA ILE A 211 14.14 1.93 -6.03
C ILE A 211 15.44 1.20 -5.65
N ARG A 212 16.58 1.88 -5.76
CA ARG A 212 17.89 1.31 -5.41
C ARG A 212 17.97 0.96 -3.93
N ALA A 213 17.41 1.79 -3.07
CA ALA A 213 17.38 1.54 -1.63
C ALA A 213 16.55 0.30 -1.29
N LEU A 214 15.38 0.10 -1.94
CA LEU A 214 14.56 -1.09 -1.79
C LEU A 214 15.29 -2.36 -2.21
N ILE A 215 15.97 -2.33 -3.36
CA ILE A 215 16.75 -3.48 -3.86
C ILE A 215 17.94 -3.76 -2.93
N SER A 216 18.62 -2.73 -2.45
CA SER A 216 19.78 -2.86 -1.55
C SER A 216 19.39 -3.36 -0.15
N LEU A 217 18.17 -3.06 0.32
CA LEU A 217 17.64 -3.55 1.60
C LEU A 217 17.45 -5.07 1.58
N SER A 218 17.20 -5.65 0.39
CA SER A 218 17.18 -7.09 0.12
C SER A 218 16.36 -7.90 1.12
N SER A 219 15.20 -7.37 1.54
CA SER A 219 14.27 -8.04 2.45
C SER A 219 13.00 -8.48 1.73
N SER A 220 12.30 -9.46 2.29
CA SER A 220 11.00 -9.86 1.76
C SER A 220 10.01 -8.69 1.74
N SER A 221 10.04 -7.82 2.78
CA SER A 221 9.22 -6.61 2.87
C SER A 221 9.57 -5.59 1.77
N SER A 222 10.86 -5.29 1.56
CA SER A 222 11.29 -4.33 0.54
C SER A 222 10.98 -4.82 -0.88
N LEU A 223 11.15 -6.12 -1.15
CA LEU A 223 10.80 -6.72 -2.44
C LEU A 223 9.28 -6.76 -2.66
N LYS A 224 8.49 -6.96 -1.62
CA LYS A 224 7.02 -6.86 -1.69
C LYS A 224 6.59 -5.45 -2.11
N VAL A 225 7.21 -4.42 -1.53
CA VAL A 225 6.99 -3.02 -1.92
C VAL A 225 7.45 -2.79 -3.36
N LEU A 226 8.64 -3.24 -3.75
CA LEU A 226 9.14 -3.12 -5.12
C LEU A 226 8.18 -3.75 -6.14
N CYS A 227 7.68 -4.95 -5.85
CA CYS A 227 6.69 -5.65 -6.69
C CYS A 227 5.39 -4.83 -6.83
N SER A 228 4.91 -4.22 -5.72
CA SER A 228 3.73 -3.33 -5.73
C SER A 228 3.96 -2.07 -6.57
N LEU A 229 5.14 -1.46 -6.46
CA LEU A 229 5.52 -0.29 -7.24
C LEU A 229 5.63 -0.61 -8.73
N ILE A 230 6.18 -1.79 -9.11
CA ILE A 230 6.21 -2.25 -10.51
C ILE A 230 4.79 -2.37 -11.05
N LYS A 231 3.87 -3.00 -10.33
CA LYS A 231 2.45 -3.12 -10.72
C LYS A 231 1.77 -1.77 -10.92
N SER A 232 2.03 -0.84 -10.01
CA SER A 232 1.42 0.49 -10.05
C SER A 232 1.99 1.36 -11.15
N THR A 233 3.31 1.34 -11.37
CA THR A 233 4.03 2.24 -12.28
C THR A 233 4.24 1.62 -13.65
N LYS A 234 4.27 0.26 -13.74
CA LYS A 234 4.43 -0.52 -14.97
C LYS A 234 5.81 -0.33 -15.64
N SER A 235 5.83 -0.31 -16.99
CA SER A 235 7.07 -0.24 -17.79
C SER A 235 8.03 0.89 -17.39
N PRO A 236 7.60 2.12 -17.05
CA PRO A 236 8.54 3.16 -16.65
C PRO A 236 9.45 2.80 -15.47
N LEU A 237 8.92 2.06 -14.49
CA LEU A 237 9.74 1.62 -13.35
C LEU A 237 10.72 0.51 -13.76
N VAL A 238 10.28 -0.40 -14.63
CA VAL A 238 11.13 -1.48 -15.15
C VAL A 238 12.28 -0.90 -15.99
N ASP A 239 11.99 0.09 -16.82
CA ASP A 239 13.00 0.80 -17.61
C ASP A 239 14.04 1.48 -16.71
N GLU A 240 13.60 2.06 -15.58
CA GLU A 240 14.50 2.67 -14.59
C GLU A 240 15.38 1.61 -13.89
N ILE A 241 14.82 0.47 -13.50
CA ILE A 241 15.57 -0.65 -12.90
C ILE A 241 16.61 -1.19 -13.90
N GLU A 242 16.25 -1.31 -15.18
CA GLU A 242 17.13 -1.78 -16.25
C GLU A 242 18.27 -0.80 -16.48
N SER A 243 17.96 0.48 -16.70
CA SER A 243 18.95 1.52 -16.99
C SER A 243 19.96 1.73 -15.86
N ASN A 244 19.56 1.46 -14.62
CA ASN A 244 20.43 1.46 -13.45
C ASN A 244 21.30 0.18 -13.31
N GLY A 245 21.05 -0.87 -14.11
CA GLY A 245 21.73 -2.16 -14.03
C GLY A 245 21.33 -3.00 -12.81
N ASP A 246 20.21 -2.69 -12.18
CA ASP A 246 19.76 -3.33 -10.92
C ASP A 246 19.02 -4.66 -11.14
N LEU A 247 18.69 -5.03 -12.39
CA LEU A 247 18.06 -6.31 -12.72
C LEU A 247 18.88 -7.52 -12.24
N SER A 248 20.19 -7.47 -12.41
CA SER A 248 21.08 -8.53 -11.97
C SER A 248 21.07 -8.73 -10.46
N LYS A 249 20.86 -7.66 -9.68
CA LYS A 249 20.75 -7.73 -8.20
C LYS A 249 19.45 -8.46 -7.81
N ILE A 250 18.33 -8.14 -8.46
CA ILE A 250 17.04 -8.82 -8.23
C ILE A 250 17.14 -10.30 -8.57
N ILE A 251 17.75 -10.64 -9.71
CA ILE A 251 17.96 -12.03 -10.14
C ILE A 251 18.85 -12.80 -9.15
N ASN A 252 19.89 -12.16 -8.60
CA ASN A 252 20.74 -12.78 -7.60
C ASN A 252 20.02 -13.09 -6.29
N LEU A 253 18.96 -12.33 -5.94
CA LEU A 253 18.13 -12.63 -4.76
C LEU A 253 17.34 -13.93 -4.89
N LEU A 254 17.15 -14.47 -6.11
CA LEU A 254 16.61 -15.81 -6.33
C LEU A 254 17.52 -16.93 -5.77
N LYS A 255 18.80 -16.63 -5.54
CA LYS A 255 19.78 -17.56 -4.94
C LYS A 255 19.93 -17.37 -3.43
N SER A 256 19.08 -16.54 -2.79
CA SER A 256 19.12 -16.33 -1.34
C SER A 256 18.89 -17.64 -0.60
N GLU A 257 19.46 -17.79 0.59
CA GLU A 257 19.17 -18.90 1.50
C GLU A 257 17.79 -18.76 2.17
N ASP A 258 17.21 -17.55 2.18
CA ASP A 258 15.89 -17.28 2.74
C ASP A 258 14.81 -17.50 1.68
N PRO A 259 13.94 -18.53 1.83
CA PRO A 259 12.86 -18.81 0.90
C PRO A 259 11.88 -17.64 0.72
N SER A 260 11.68 -16.83 1.75
CA SER A 260 10.77 -15.67 1.68
C SER A 260 11.31 -14.59 0.73
N ILE A 261 12.63 -14.38 0.71
CA ILE A 261 13.31 -13.49 -0.23
C ILE A 261 13.26 -14.06 -1.64
N GLN A 262 13.54 -15.37 -1.82
CA GLN A 262 13.46 -16.03 -3.12
C GLN A 262 12.07 -15.89 -3.76
N VAL A 263 11.00 -16.13 -2.96
CA VAL A 263 9.60 -16.00 -3.42
C VAL A 263 9.28 -14.57 -3.83
N MET A 264 9.69 -13.59 -3.04
CA MET A 264 9.45 -12.18 -3.39
C MET A 264 10.28 -11.74 -4.61
N ALA A 265 11.53 -12.19 -4.73
CA ALA A 265 12.35 -11.97 -5.93
C ALA A 265 11.71 -12.60 -7.17
N MET A 266 11.18 -13.82 -7.06
CA MET A 266 10.42 -14.45 -8.16
C MET A 266 9.19 -13.62 -8.55
N ASN A 267 8.44 -13.12 -7.60
CA ASN A 267 7.30 -12.24 -7.89
C ASN A 267 7.75 -10.97 -8.63
N CYS A 268 8.86 -10.31 -8.22
CA CYS A 268 9.41 -9.18 -8.95
C CYS A 268 9.81 -9.57 -10.38
N VAL A 269 10.46 -10.73 -10.57
CA VAL A 269 10.84 -11.25 -11.89
C VAL A 269 9.62 -11.46 -12.77
N LEU A 270 8.53 -12.00 -12.24
CA LEU A 270 7.27 -12.20 -12.99
C LEU A 270 6.65 -10.85 -13.40
N GLU A 271 6.63 -9.86 -12.51
CA GLU A 271 6.10 -8.53 -12.84
C GLU A 271 6.99 -7.79 -13.85
N ILE A 272 8.32 -7.93 -13.74
CA ILE A 272 9.26 -7.41 -14.74
C ILE A 272 9.03 -8.11 -16.08
N GLY A 273 8.78 -9.43 -16.08
CA GLY A 273 8.41 -10.17 -17.28
C GLY A 273 7.14 -9.64 -17.94
N TYR A 274 6.15 -9.24 -17.13
CA TYR A 274 4.89 -8.73 -17.65
C TYR A 274 5.00 -7.31 -18.24
N PHE A 275 5.73 -6.40 -17.60
CA PHE A 275 5.81 -4.99 -17.96
C PHE A 275 7.10 -4.60 -18.69
N GLY A 276 8.13 -5.47 -18.66
CA GLY A 276 9.46 -5.18 -19.18
C GLY A 276 9.48 -5.13 -20.70
N ARG A 277 10.17 -4.12 -21.21
CA ARG A 277 10.48 -4.02 -22.64
C ARG A 277 11.60 -4.99 -23.02
N LYS A 278 11.88 -5.06 -24.32
CA LYS A 278 12.86 -6.00 -24.87
C LYS A 278 14.23 -5.90 -24.18
N GLU A 279 14.69 -4.67 -23.92
CA GLU A 279 15.99 -4.41 -23.30
C GLU A 279 16.08 -5.04 -21.91
N ALA A 280 15.05 -4.89 -21.09
CA ALA A 280 14.97 -5.48 -19.76
C ALA A 280 14.93 -7.01 -19.82
N ILE A 281 14.15 -7.58 -20.73
CA ILE A 281 14.04 -9.04 -20.88
C ILE A 281 15.35 -9.63 -21.41
N ASP A 282 15.99 -9.02 -22.40
CA ASP A 282 17.30 -9.43 -22.91
C ASP A 282 18.38 -9.37 -21.79
N ALA A 283 18.34 -8.33 -20.95
CA ALA A 283 19.23 -8.21 -19.80
C ALA A 283 19.01 -9.33 -18.77
N MET A 284 17.75 -9.69 -18.48
CA MET A 284 17.42 -10.79 -17.57
C MET A 284 17.90 -12.14 -18.09
N ILE A 285 17.72 -12.42 -19.38
CA ILE A 285 18.19 -13.67 -20.01
C ILE A 285 19.72 -13.72 -20.01
N LYS A 286 20.39 -12.62 -20.30
CA LYS A 286 21.86 -12.52 -20.23
C LYS A 286 22.40 -12.69 -18.81
N ALA A 287 21.62 -12.32 -17.79
CA ALA A 287 21.96 -12.57 -16.39
C ALA A 287 21.70 -14.01 -15.93
N ASP A 288 21.52 -14.95 -16.87
CA ASP A 288 21.35 -16.38 -16.64
C ASP A 288 20.05 -16.74 -15.86
N LEU A 289 19.01 -15.89 -16.00
CA LEU A 289 17.74 -16.09 -15.29
C LEU A 289 17.15 -17.49 -15.55
N ILE A 290 17.13 -17.95 -16.81
CA ILE A 290 16.47 -19.22 -17.14
C ILE A 290 17.11 -20.39 -16.41
N ARG A 291 18.45 -20.40 -16.32
CA ARG A 291 19.17 -21.43 -15.56
C ARG A 291 18.81 -21.40 -14.08
N ILE A 292 18.76 -20.21 -13.49
CA ILE A 292 18.38 -20.04 -12.09
C ILE A 292 16.95 -20.55 -11.85
N LEU A 293 16.01 -20.27 -12.78
CA LEU A 293 14.63 -20.75 -12.68
C LEU A 293 14.54 -22.28 -12.81
N VAL A 294 15.34 -22.90 -13.71
CA VAL A 294 15.43 -24.36 -13.82
C VAL A 294 15.97 -24.97 -12.53
N ASP A 295 17.00 -24.38 -11.93
CA ASP A 295 17.56 -24.84 -10.65
C ASP A 295 16.56 -24.72 -9.50
N LEU A 296 15.79 -23.61 -9.45
CA LEU A 296 14.71 -23.42 -8.47
C LEU A 296 13.56 -24.41 -8.66
N GLN A 297 13.17 -24.69 -9.91
CA GLN A 297 12.14 -25.68 -10.22
C GLN A 297 12.54 -27.09 -9.82
N ARG A 298 13.85 -27.39 -9.86
CA ARG A 298 14.43 -28.68 -9.43
C ARG A 298 14.56 -28.79 -7.90
N SER A 299 14.50 -27.68 -7.16
CA SER A 299 14.63 -27.65 -5.72
C SER A 299 13.41 -28.28 -5.02
N GLU A 300 13.53 -28.58 -3.73
CA GLU A 300 12.42 -29.10 -2.92
C GLU A 300 11.18 -28.20 -2.95
N LEU A 301 11.38 -26.88 -3.07
CA LEU A 301 10.30 -25.88 -3.21
C LEU A 301 9.71 -25.81 -4.62
N GLY A 302 10.28 -26.53 -5.59
CA GLY A 302 9.73 -26.68 -6.94
C GLY A 302 8.64 -27.73 -7.05
N GLY A 303 8.59 -28.66 -6.12
CA GLY A 303 7.66 -29.78 -6.10
C GLY A 303 7.95 -30.84 -7.16
N ASP A 304 7.60 -32.08 -6.88
CA ASP A 304 7.73 -33.17 -7.83
C ASP A 304 6.57 -33.15 -8.83
N LEU A 305 6.88 -33.23 -10.13
CA LEU A 305 5.87 -33.33 -11.21
C LEU A 305 4.91 -34.52 -11.03
N ILE A 306 5.37 -35.58 -10.34
CA ILE A 306 4.59 -36.77 -9.99
C ILE A 306 3.48 -36.41 -8.96
N GLU A 307 3.71 -35.49 -8.06
CA GLU A 307 2.70 -35.03 -7.12
C GLU A 307 1.60 -34.23 -7.81
N MET A 308 1.94 -33.37 -8.77
CA MET A 308 0.96 -32.68 -9.60
C MET A 308 0.03 -33.65 -10.35
N GLY A 309 0.55 -34.69 -10.96
CA GLY A 309 -0.24 -35.72 -11.63
C GLY A 309 -1.21 -36.47 -10.72
N ARG A 310 -0.83 -36.75 -9.46
CA ARG A 310 -1.71 -37.36 -8.45
C ARG A 310 -2.87 -36.43 -8.06
N TRP A 311 -2.61 -35.13 -7.95
CA TRP A 311 -3.63 -34.13 -7.64
C TRP A 311 -4.67 -33.99 -8.77
N GLU A 312 -4.25 -34.10 -10.03
CA GLU A 312 -5.14 -34.07 -11.20
C GLU A 312 -6.06 -35.31 -11.29
N GLU A 313 -5.57 -36.51 -10.94
CA GLU A 313 -6.40 -37.72 -10.93
C GLU A 313 -7.48 -37.70 -9.85
N GLU A 314 -7.16 -37.19 -8.66
CA GLU A 314 -8.14 -37.02 -7.59
C GLU A 314 -9.20 -35.94 -7.92
N GLU A 315 -8.85 -34.96 -8.74
CA GLU A 315 -9.71 -33.84 -9.10
C GLU A 315 -10.70 -34.18 -10.20
N ARG A 316 -10.30 -35.01 -11.18
CA ARG A 316 -11.22 -35.58 -12.20
C ARG A 316 -12.38 -36.34 -11.57
N ALA A 317 -12.19 -36.83 -10.33
CA ALA A 317 -13.23 -37.53 -9.58
C ALA A 317 -14.23 -36.62 -8.84
N ARG A 318 -13.98 -35.31 -8.70
CA ARG A 318 -14.73 -34.43 -7.76
C ARG A 318 -15.37 -33.15 -8.31
N GLY A 319 -15.25 -32.82 -9.60
CA GLY A 319 -15.93 -31.73 -10.30
C GLY A 319 -16.34 -30.48 -9.49
N ARG A 320 -15.50 -29.41 -9.48
CA ARG A 320 -15.90 -28.01 -9.26
C ARG A 320 -14.73 -27.02 -9.48
N ARG A 321 -14.97 -26.00 -10.31
CA ARG A 321 -14.02 -24.96 -10.73
C ARG A 321 -13.46 -24.11 -9.57
N GLU A 322 -14.29 -23.74 -8.60
CA GLU A 322 -13.89 -22.91 -7.44
C GLU A 322 -12.97 -23.63 -6.43
N ARG A 323 -13.10 -24.97 -6.32
CA ARG A 323 -12.19 -25.78 -5.50
C ARG A 323 -10.82 -25.95 -6.15
N ARG A 324 -10.73 -25.86 -7.46
CA ARG A 324 -9.50 -25.95 -8.23
C ARG A 324 -8.57 -24.75 -7.93
N GLU A 325 -9.05 -23.51 -8.10
CA GLU A 325 -8.28 -22.28 -7.84
C GLU A 325 -7.76 -22.21 -6.38
N SER A 326 -8.55 -22.68 -5.43
CA SER A 326 -8.14 -22.70 -4.02
C SER A 326 -7.05 -23.75 -3.72
N ARG A 327 -7.02 -24.86 -4.48
CA ARG A 327 -5.99 -25.91 -4.34
C ARG A 327 -4.69 -25.54 -5.05
N GLU A 328 -4.79 -25.02 -6.26
CA GLU A 328 -3.64 -24.49 -7.00
C GLU A 328 -2.91 -23.44 -6.17
N ARG A 329 -3.65 -22.56 -5.51
CA ARG A 329 -3.07 -21.58 -4.57
C ARG A 329 -2.35 -22.26 -3.42
N ARG A 330 -2.95 -23.27 -2.77
CA ARG A 330 -2.30 -24.02 -1.67
C ARG A 330 -1.09 -24.80 -2.12
N PHE A 331 -1.14 -25.38 -3.32
CA PHE A 331 0.01 -26.07 -3.90
C PHE A 331 1.16 -25.11 -4.17
N LEU A 332 0.87 -23.94 -4.76
CA LEU A 332 1.87 -22.89 -4.98
C LEU A 332 2.36 -22.24 -3.68
N GLU A 333 1.57 -22.24 -2.61
CA GLU A 333 2.01 -21.83 -1.27
C GLU A 333 3.05 -22.79 -0.68
N SER A 334 2.90 -24.09 -0.92
CA SER A 334 3.87 -25.11 -0.50
C SER A 334 5.05 -25.30 -1.49
N HIS A 335 4.80 -25.07 -2.79
CA HIS A 335 5.78 -25.24 -3.87
C HIS A 335 5.84 -23.97 -4.74
N PRO A 336 6.39 -22.86 -4.21
CA PRO A 336 6.34 -21.55 -4.87
C PRO A 336 7.09 -21.49 -6.21
N PHE A 337 8.02 -22.43 -6.47
CA PHE A 337 8.79 -22.51 -7.71
C PHE A 337 8.30 -23.58 -8.68
N ALA A 338 7.14 -24.19 -8.38
CA ALA A 338 6.53 -25.12 -9.34
C ALA A 338 6.30 -24.43 -10.70
N SER A 339 6.75 -25.10 -11.79
CA SER A 339 6.66 -24.60 -13.16
C SER A 339 7.08 -23.13 -13.34
N CYS A 340 8.08 -22.65 -12.55
CA CYS A 340 8.44 -21.23 -12.53
C CYS A 340 8.97 -20.72 -13.88
N VAL A 341 9.62 -21.58 -14.69
CA VAL A 341 10.03 -21.24 -16.06
C VAL A 341 8.82 -20.99 -16.96
N ALA A 342 7.83 -21.89 -16.90
CA ALA A 342 6.59 -21.72 -17.68
C ALA A 342 5.78 -20.50 -17.21
N ARG A 343 5.70 -20.27 -15.91
CA ARG A 343 5.05 -19.06 -15.34
C ARG A 343 5.71 -17.78 -15.85
N PHE A 344 7.03 -17.74 -15.92
CA PHE A 344 7.75 -16.60 -16.49
C PHE A 344 7.45 -16.44 -17.97
N ALA A 345 7.49 -17.53 -18.76
CA ALA A 345 7.15 -17.50 -20.18
C ALA A 345 5.70 -17.02 -20.44
N VAL A 346 4.75 -17.44 -19.59
CA VAL A 346 3.36 -16.96 -19.65
C VAL A 346 3.28 -15.47 -19.37
N GLN A 347 4.01 -14.94 -18.37
CA GLN A 347 4.02 -13.48 -18.10
C GLN A 347 4.54 -12.68 -19.30
N LEU A 348 5.55 -13.16 -20.00
CA LEU A 348 6.03 -12.55 -21.24
C LEU A 348 4.97 -12.59 -22.35
N GLU A 349 4.25 -13.72 -22.47
CA GLU A 349 3.24 -13.92 -23.52
C GLU A 349 2.01 -13.04 -23.32
N VAL A 350 1.50 -12.94 -22.09
CA VAL A 350 0.30 -12.12 -21.74
C VAL A 350 0.66 -10.67 -21.42
N GLY A 351 1.91 -10.39 -21.13
CA GLY A 351 2.40 -9.08 -20.67
C GLY A 351 2.24 -7.95 -21.69
N GLU A 352 2.37 -6.73 -21.18
CA GLU A 352 2.21 -5.49 -21.93
C GLU A 352 3.53 -4.97 -22.55
N GLY A 353 4.69 -5.43 -22.05
CA GLY A 353 5.99 -4.84 -22.40
C GLY A 353 6.52 -5.19 -23.78
N LEU A 354 6.31 -6.44 -24.25
CA LEU A 354 6.83 -6.95 -25.49
C LEU A 354 5.82 -6.91 -26.65
N ARG A 355 6.33 -6.68 -27.87
CA ARG A 355 5.56 -6.82 -29.12
C ARG A 355 5.47 -8.29 -29.55
N GLN A 356 4.49 -8.64 -30.37
CA GLN A 356 4.24 -10.02 -30.79
C GLN A 356 5.47 -10.73 -31.43
N ARG A 357 6.29 -10.02 -32.22
CA ARG A 357 7.51 -10.57 -32.78
C ARG A 357 8.57 -10.86 -31.73
N GLU A 358 8.70 -9.95 -30.75
CA GLU A 358 9.62 -10.08 -29.63
C GLU A 358 9.22 -11.23 -28.71
N LYS A 359 7.92 -11.37 -28.39
CA LYS A 359 7.38 -12.50 -27.62
C LYS A 359 7.76 -13.85 -28.22
N ARG A 360 7.62 -13.99 -29.54
CA ARG A 360 8.01 -15.24 -30.24
C ARG A 360 9.51 -15.48 -30.19
N ALA A 361 10.33 -14.47 -30.42
CA ALA A 361 11.78 -14.58 -30.38
C ALA A 361 12.27 -14.98 -28.97
N VAL A 362 11.79 -14.29 -27.94
CA VAL A 362 12.14 -14.57 -26.53
C VAL A 362 11.66 -15.98 -26.13
N LYS A 363 10.47 -16.41 -26.56
CA LYS A 363 9.98 -17.78 -26.28
C LYS A 363 10.91 -18.85 -26.85
N LEU A 364 11.41 -18.66 -28.07
CA LEU A 364 12.39 -19.57 -28.68
C LEU A 364 13.72 -19.58 -27.91
N GLU A 365 14.21 -18.43 -27.52
CA GLU A 365 15.42 -18.29 -26.70
C GLU A 365 15.27 -18.98 -25.33
N ILE A 366 14.12 -18.82 -24.66
CA ILE A 366 13.83 -19.55 -23.41
C ILE A 366 13.91 -21.07 -23.64
N LEU A 367 13.31 -21.59 -24.70
CA LEU A 367 13.33 -23.02 -25.00
C LEU A 367 14.75 -23.55 -25.26
N GLU A 368 15.61 -22.75 -25.88
CA GLU A 368 17.03 -23.07 -26.10
C GLU A 368 17.79 -23.08 -24.77
N ARG A 369 17.65 -22.03 -23.97
CA ARG A 369 18.28 -21.93 -22.65
C ARG A 369 17.84 -23.01 -21.66
N VAL A 370 16.57 -23.45 -21.73
CA VAL A 370 16.07 -24.58 -20.93
C VAL A 370 16.83 -25.86 -21.29
N ARG A 371 17.03 -26.16 -22.59
CA ARG A 371 17.78 -27.33 -23.00
C ARG A 371 19.24 -27.31 -22.55
N GLU A 372 19.86 -26.13 -22.53
CA GLU A 372 21.22 -25.95 -22.04
C GLU A 372 21.34 -26.10 -20.52
N ALA A 373 20.30 -25.71 -19.75
CA ALA A 373 20.31 -25.69 -18.30
C ALA A 373 19.89 -27.01 -17.64
N CYS A 374 19.16 -27.88 -18.37
CA CYS A 374 18.67 -29.14 -17.85
C CYS A 374 19.76 -30.20 -17.76
N VAL A 375 19.68 -31.08 -16.76
CA VAL A 375 20.62 -32.17 -16.53
C VAL A 375 20.27 -33.42 -17.34
N SER A 376 19.01 -33.57 -17.77
CA SER A 376 18.53 -34.70 -18.57
C SER A 376 17.57 -34.27 -19.66
N ASP A 377 17.52 -35.09 -20.73
CA ASP A 377 16.57 -34.88 -21.84
C ASP A 377 15.10 -34.98 -21.36
N ALA A 378 14.82 -35.80 -20.37
CA ALA A 378 13.48 -35.94 -19.79
C ALA A 378 13.04 -34.65 -19.06
N GLU A 379 13.91 -34.08 -18.25
CA GLU A 379 13.68 -32.80 -17.59
C GLU A 379 13.44 -31.69 -18.61
N ALA A 380 14.34 -31.61 -19.63
CA ALA A 380 14.20 -30.61 -20.68
C ALA A 380 12.87 -30.77 -21.44
N ALA A 381 12.49 -32.01 -21.80
CA ALA A 381 11.22 -32.27 -22.48
C ALA A 381 10.01 -31.82 -21.65
N THR A 382 10.05 -32.07 -20.34
CA THR A 382 8.97 -31.67 -19.42
C THR A 382 8.83 -30.14 -19.34
N ILE A 383 9.92 -29.42 -19.04
CA ILE A 383 9.90 -27.97 -18.94
C ILE A 383 9.55 -27.32 -20.28
N VAL A 384 10.06 -27.86 -21.39
CA VAL A 384 9.69 -27.40 -22.74
C VAL A 384 8.21 -27.60 -23.01
N ALA A 385 7.61 -28.71 -22.61
CA ALA A 385 6.19 -28.95 -22.73
C ALA A 385 5.38 -27.93 -21.89
N GLU A 386 5.78 -27.67 -20.66
CA GLU A 386 5.15 -26.65 -19.82
C GLU A 386 5.21 -25.24 -20.43
N VAL A 387 6.35 -24.85 -21.02
CA VAL A 387 6.53 -23.56 -21.69
C VAL A 387 5.69 -23.45 -22.97
N LEU A 388 5.52 -24.53 -23.69
CA LEU A 388 4.76 -24.54 -24.96
C LEU A 388 3.25 -24.55 -24.75
N TRP A 389 2.78 -25.34 -23.80
CA TRP A 389 1.35 -25.61 -23.60
C TRP A 389 0.75 -24.77 -22.45
N GLY A 390 1.57 -24.04 -21.74
CA GLY A 390 1.27 -23.46 -20.42
C GLY A 390 1.42 -24.51 -19.33
N SER A 391 1.78 -24.10 -18.13
CA SER A 391 1.57 -24.95 -16.97
C SER A 391 0.06 -25.13 -16.84
N SER A 392 -0.49 -26.23 -17.32
CA SER A 392 -1.81 -26.65 -16.85
C SER A 392 -1.59 -27.16 -15.44
N PRO A 393 -2.03 -26.42 -14.43
CA PRO A 393 -2.09 -26.98 -13.10
C PRO A 393 -3.17 -28.05 -13.07
#